data_54c930b91e6591c8233b7b8519fccbdf
#
_entry.id   54c930b91e6591c8233b7b8519fccbdf
#
_cell.length_a   1.000
_cell.length_b   1.000
_cell.length_c   1.000
_cell.angle_alpha   90.00
_cell.angle_beta   90.00
_cell.angle_gamma   90.00
#
_symmetry.space_group_name_H-M   'P 1'
#
loop_
_entity.id
_entity.type
_entity.pdbx_description
1 polymer ?
#
loop_
_entity_poly.entity_id
_entity_poly.type
_entity_poly.pdbx_seq_one_letter_code
_entity_poly.pdbx_strand_id
1 'polypeptide(L)'
;MFALFFDYATTTNDLDATTLKSFAIIIPCVALIVMYVLFGWFWSIAIGLQTKVPNTVKMKVKKFKVFFFIPFIYILSLLVFMALFGLSDFEAEPDLNSAFPFGLLTIMLPLHFLSIFGIFYSLYFVAKTYKTVELQREVSFSDFAGEFFMIWFYFIGVWIIQPKINEMVEDTPMEAQYV
;
A
#
# COMPACT_ATOMS: atom_id res chain seq x y z
N MET A 1 12.50 22.56 -12.18
CA MET A 1 12.63 21.20 -12.74
C MET A 1 11.29 20.70 -13.29
N PHE A 2 10.17 20.74 -12.57
CA PHE A 2 8.84 20.34 -13.08
C PHE A 2 8.35 21.21 -14.25
N ALA A 3 8.56 22.54 -14.20
CA ALA A 3 8.19 23.46 -15.27
C ALA A 3 8.99 23.20 -16.57
N LEU A 4 10.27 22.87 -16.46
CA LEU A 4 11.10 22.54 -17.63
C LEU A 4 10.68 21.21 -18.28
N PHE A 5 10.19 20.25 -17.48
CA PHE A 5 9.66 18.99 -18.01
C PHE A 5 8.32 19.22 -18.74
N PHE A 6 7.46 20.08 -18.21
CA PHE A 6 6.19 20.44 -18.85
C PHE A 6 6.43 21.26 -20.13
N ASP A 7 7.39 22.20 -20.13
CA ASP A 7 7.75 23.04 -21.29
C ASP A 7 8.38 22.17 -22.41
N TYR A 8 9.24 21.20 -22.05
CA TYR A 8 9.78 20.22 -22.98
C TYR A 8 8.68 19.32 -23.57
N ALA A 9 7.70 18.89 -22.75
CA ALA A 9 6.58 18.07 -23.20
C ALA A 9 5.59 18.84 -24.11
N THR A 10 5.50 20.18 -23.96
CA THR A 10 4.62 21.01 -24.81
C THR A 10 5.29 21.51 -26.08
N THR A 11 6.64 21.59 -26.13
CA THR A 11 7.42 22.00 -27.32
C THR A 11 7.71 20.85 -28.28
N THR A 12 7.68 19.60 -27.81
CA THR A 12 7.74 18.43 -28.67
C THR A 12 6.32 17.95 -28.95
N ASN A 13 5.70 18.49 -29.98
CA ASN A 13 4.39 18.01 -30.54
C ASN A 13 4.46 16.55 -31.06
N ASP A 14 5.51 15.81 -30.71
CA ASP A 14 5.79 14.44 -31.15
C ASP A 14 6.13 13.52 -29.97
N LEU A 15 5.35 13.58 -28.87
CA LEU A 15 5.25 12.39 -28.02
C LEU A 15 4.48 11.36 -28.85
N ASP A 16 5.27 10.58 -29.62
CA ASP A 16 4.79 9.49 -30.45
C ASP A 16 3.77 8.67 -29.65
N ALA A 17 2.62 8.37 -30.25
CA ALA A 17 1.58 7.55 -29.63
C ALA A 17 2.14 6.24 -29.03
N THR A 18 3.21 5.71 -29.62
CA THR A 18 3.99 4.58 -29.14
C THR A 18 4.61 4.84 -27.76
N THR A 19 5.15 6.03 -27.56
CA THR A 19 5.76 6.44 -26.27
C THR A 19 4.69 6.55 -25.18
N LEU A 20 3.56 7.17 -25.49
CA LEU A 20 2.43 7.28 -24.54
C LEU A 20 1.85 5.90 -24.17
N LYS A 21 1.66 5.01 -25.15
CA LYS A 21 1.23 3.62 -24.92
C LYS A 21 2.23 2.86 -24.04
N SER A 22 3.54 3.07 -24.25
CA SER A 22 4.60 2.45 -23.43
C SER A 22 4.51 2.91 -21.96
N PHE A 23 4.33 4.21 -21.71
CA PHE A 23 4.14 4.73 -20.35
C PHE A 23 2.85 4.22 -19.72
N ALA A 24 1.76 4.10 -20.47
CA ALA A 24 0.50 3.57 -19.98
C ALA A 24 0.59 2.12 -19.49
N ILE A 25 1.56 1.35 -19.98
CA ILE A 25 1.83 -0.01 -19.53
C ILE A 25 2.87 -0.03 -18.40
N ILE A 26 3.98 0.69 -18.57
CA ILE A 26 5.14 0.65 -17.65
C ILE A 26 4.74 1.18 -16.26
N ILE A 27 4.00 2.30 -16.21
CA ILE A 27 3.63 2.93 -14.92
C ILE A 27 2.77 2.00 -14.06
N PRO A 28 1.66 1.39 -14.56
CA PRO A 28 0.90 0.43 -13.78
C PRO A 28 1.71 -0.82 -13.38
N CYS A 29 2.59 -1.32 -14.25
CA CYS A 29 3.43 -2.48 -13.92
C CYS A 29 4.40 -2.17 -12.77
N VAL A 30 5.08 -1.03 -12.80
CA VAL A 30 5.97 -0.60 -11.71
C VAL A 30 5.17 -0.37 -10.43
N ALA A 31 4.01 0.28 -10.53
CA ALA A 31 3.12 0.51 -9.39
C ALA A 31 2.62 -0.81 -8.76
N LEU A 32 2.30 -1.82 -9.57
CA LEU A 32 1.94 -3.16 -9.09
C LEU A 32 3.07 -3.83 -8.30
N ILE A 33 4.32 -3.73 -8.78
CA ILE A 33 5.48 -4.30 -8.08
C ILE A 33 5.65 -3.59 -6.72
N VAL A 34 5.63 -2.26 -6.72
CA VAL A 34 5.76 -1.47 -5.48
C VAL A 34 4.63 -1.79 -4.51
N MET A 35 3.40 -1.88 -5.00
CA MET A 35 2.24 -2.27 -4.20
C MET A 35 2.41 -3.66 -3.59
N TYR A 36 2.82 -4.64 -4.38
CA TYR A 36 3.03 -6.01 -3.90
C TYR A 36 4.07 -6.06 -2.78
N VAL A 37 5.20 -5.38 -2.95
CA VAL A 37 6.27 -5.32 -1.95
C VAL A 37 5.79 -4.64 -0.67
N LEU A 38 5.13 -3.48 -0.79
CA LEU A 38 4.65 -2.69 0.36
C LEU A 38 3.57 -3.45 1.17
N PHE A 39 2.53 -3.93 0.48
CA PHE A 39 1.45 -4.67 1.13
C PHE A 39 1.93 -6.04 1.65
N GLY A 40 2.84 -6.70 0.93
CA GLY A 40 3.47 -7.93 1.39
C GLY A 40 4.25 -7.73 2.69
N TRP A 41 5.00 -6.64 2.80
CA TRP A 41 5.72 -6.27 4.01
C TRP A 41 4.77 -5.99 5.19
N PHE A 42 3.71 -5.21 4.97
CA PHE A 42 2.69 -4.96 6.01
C PHE A 42 2.03 -6.24 6.48
N TRP A 43 1.68 -7.11 5.55
CA TRP A 43 1.09 -8.41 5.87
C TRP A 43 2.04 -9.29 6.69
N SER A 44 3.31 -9.35 6.27
CA SER A 44 4.34 -10.12 6.97
C SER A 44 4.48 -9.69 8.43
N ILE A 45 4.53 -8.40 8.72
CA ILE A 45 4.61 -7.89 10.10
C ILE A 45 3.31 -8.18 10.85
N ALA A 46 2.16 -7.79 10.26
CA ALA A 46 0.87 -7.86 10.93
C ALA A 46 0.45 -9.29 11.27
N ILE A 47 0.75 -10.24 10.41
CA ILE A 47 0.35 -11.65 10.56
C ILE A 47 1.49 -12.51 11.07
N GLY A 48 2.70 -12.30 10.57
CA GLY A 48 3.88 -13.09 10.98
C GLY A 48 4.21 -12.96 12.45
N LEU A 49 4.04 -11.77 13.03
CA LEU A 49 4.30 -11.54 14.46
C LEU A 49 3.14 -11.97 15.39
N GLN A 50 2.00 -12.46 14.88
CA GLN A 50 0.87 -12.84 15.75
C GLN A 50 1.20 -13.97 16.73
N THR A 51 2.08 -14.89 16.36
CA THR A 51 2.52 -16.00 17.23
C THR A 51 3.35 -15.51 18.42
N LYS A 52 3.91 -14.31 18.34
CA LYS A 52 4.75 -13.68 19.38
C LYS A 52 3.99 -12.65 20.23
N VAL A 53 2.73 -12.38 19.88
CA VAL A 53 1.87 -11.52 20.69
C VAL A 53 1.52 -12.24 22.01
N PRO A 54 1.68 -11.58 23.19
CA PRO A 54 1.32 -12.19 24.46
C PRO A 54 -0.15 -12.63 24.51
N ASN A 55 -0.42 -13.77 25.13
CA ASN A 55 -1.78 -14.33 25.25
C ASN A 55 -2.76 -13.40 26.00
N THR A 56 -2.24 -12.48 26.80
CA THR A 56 -3.00 -11.46 27.52
C THR A 56 -3.56 -10.37 26.62
N VAL A 57 -3.00 -10.19 25.40
CA VAL A 57 -3.36 -9.12 24.45
C VAL A 57 -4.21 -9.65 23.32
N LYS A 58 -5.41 -9.10 23.14
CA LYS A 58 -6.31 -9.50 22.03
C LYS A 58 -6.17 -8.57 20.83
N MET A 59 -5.49 -9.04 19.79
CA MET A 59 -5.38 -8.33 18.52
C MET A 59 -6.59 -8.55 17.62
N LYS A 60 -7.09 -7.48 16.98
CA LYS A 60 -8.27 -7.54 16.08
C LYS A 60 -7.88 -7.92 14.64
N VAL A 61 -7.23 -9.08 14.47
CA VAL A 61 -6.71 -9.57 13.18
C VAL A 61 -7.77 -9.64 12.08
N LYS A 62 -9.01 -10.07 12.42
CA LYS A 62 -10.12 -10.14 11.43
C LYS A 62 -10.44 -8.76 10.85
N LYS A 63 -10.47 -7.71 11.70
CA LYS A 63 -10.69 -6.33 11.25
C LYS A 63 -9.53 -5.86 10.38
N PHE A 64 -8.30 -6.14 10.78
CA PHE A 64 -7.13 -5.82 9.97
C PHE A 64 -7.25 -6.41 8.57
N LYS A 65 -7.54 -7.70 8.44
CA LYS A 65 -7.67 -8.35 7.12
C LYS A 65 -8.70 -7.64 6.22
N VAL A 66 -9.87 -7.28 6.76
CA VAL A 66 -10.90 -6.57 5.99
C VAL A 66 -10.38 -5.21 5.51
N PHE A 67 -9.87 -4.37 6.42
CA PHE A 67 -9.37 -3.04 6.07
C PHE A 67 -8.10 -3.05 5.23
N PHE A 68 -7.32 -4.13 5.26
CA PHE A 68 -6.16 -4.34 4.41
C PHE A 68 -6.56 -4.69 2.97
N PHE A 69 -7.55 -5.56 2.77
CA PHE A 69 -7.97 -5.97 1.43
C PHE A 69 -8.79 -4.91 0.70
N ILE A 70 -9.48 -4.01 1.39
CA ILE A 70 -10.23 -2.91 0.74
C ILE A 70 -9.30 -2.04 -0.11
N PRO A 71 -8.25 -1.38 0.43
CA PRO A 71 -7.34 -0.57 -0.38
C PRO A 71 -6.56 -1.42 -1.40
N PHE A 72 -6.19 -2.65 -1.06
CA PHE A 72 -5.47 -3.53 -1.96
C PHE A 72 -6.28 -3.80 -3.24
N ILE A 73 -7.54 -4.22 -3.11
CA ILE A 73 -8.42 -4.49 -4.26
C ILE A 73 -8.74 -3.20 -5.02
N TYR A 74 -8.98 -2.09 -4.29
CA TYR A 74 -9.26 -0.79 -4.90
C TYR A 74 -8.09 -0.30 -5.77
N ILE A 75 -6.88 -0.29 -5.24
CA ILE A 75 -5.68 0.14 -5.98
C ILE A 75 -5.43 -0.79 -7.17
N LEU A 76 -5.55 -2.12 -6.96
CA LEU A 76 -5.42 -3.10 -8.03
C LEU A 76 -6.42 -2.83 -9.16
N SER A 77 -7.69 -2.58 -8.83
CA SER A 77 -8.72 -2.27 -9.84
C SER A 77 -8.44 -0.99 -10.59
N LEU A 78 -7.92 0.05 -9.93
CA LEU A 78 -7.50 1.30 -10.58
C LEU A 78 -6.32 1.07 -11.53
N LEU A 79 -5.31 0.30 -11.12
CA LEU A 79 -4.15 0.02 -11.96
C LEU A 79 -4.53 -0.80 -13.21
N VAL A 80 -5.40 -1.80 -13.04
CA VAL A 80 -5.95 -2.56 -14.16
C VAL A 80 -6.76 -1.67 -15.09
N PHE A 81 -7.63 -0.81 -14.53
CA PHE A 81 -8.39 0.15 -15.32
C PHE A 81 -7.48 1.10 -16.12
N MET A 82 -6.44 1.66 -15.48
CA MET A 82 -5.45 2.52 -16.15
C MET A 82 -4.72 1.80 -17.28
N ALA A 83 -4.32 0.53 -17.06
CA ALA A 83 -3.66 -0.25 -18.08
C ALA A 83 -4.56 -0.53 -19.28
N LEU A 84 -5.83 -0.94 -19.04
CA LEU A 84 -6.80 -1.20 -20.09
C LEU A 84 -7.18 0.07 -20.87
N PHE A 85 -7.39 1.19 -20.16
CA PHE A 85 -7.69 2.48 -20.77
C PHE A 85 -6.50 3.01 -21.58
N GLY A 86 -5.28 2.86 -21.08
CA GLY A 86 -4.07 3.28 -21.78
C GLY A 86 -3.75 2.44 -23.02
N LEU A 87 -4.33 1.23 -23.14
CA LEU A 87 -4.20 0.37 -24.32
C LEU A 87 -5.31 0.66 -25.36
N SER A 88 -6.41 1.33 -24.98
CA SER A 88 -7.44 1.74 -25.94
C SER A 88 -6.88 2.85 -26.83
N ASP A 89 -7.27 2.82 -28.12
CA ASP A 89 -6.75 3.78 -29.08
C ASP A 89 -7.15 5.21 -28.69
N PHE A 90 -6.16 6.07 -28.49
CA PHE A 90 -6.31 7.49 -28.20
C PHE A 90 -6.78 8.32 -29.42
N GLU A 91 -7.16 7.64 -30.52
CA GLU A 91 -7.57 8.32 -31.77
C GLU A 91 -8.99 8.92 -31.71
N ALA A 92 -9.79 8.54 -30.73
CA ALA A 92 -11.07 9.18 -30.50
C ALA A 92 -10.87 10.42 -29.63
N GLU A 93 -11.21 11.60 -30.13
CA GLU A 93 -11.35 12.80 -29.32
C GLU A 93 -12.21 12.44 -28.10
N PRO A 94 -11.66 12.52 -26.86
CA PRO A 94 -12.44 12.15 -25.70
C PRO A 94 -13.59 13.14 -25.56
N ASP A 95 -14.79 12.74 -25.94
CA ASP A 95 -15.99 13.43 -25.52
C ASP A 95 -16.05 13.31 -23.99
N LEU A 96 -15.54 14.34 -23.31
CA LEU A 96 -15.49 14.42 -21.84
C LEU A 96 -16.86 14.21 -21.19
N ASN A 97 -17.96 14.41 -21.95
CA ASN A 97 -19.32 14.14 -21.50
C ASN A 97 -19.69 12.65 -21.57
N SER A 98 -19.06 11.88 -22.46
CA SER A 98 -19.30 10.44 -22.62
C SER A 98 -18.25 9.58 -21.89
N ALA A 99 -17.01 10.07 -21.72
CA ALA A 99 -15.89 9.28 -21.22
C ALA A 99 -15.91 9.06 -19.69
N PHE A 100 -16.58 9.95 -18.93
CA PHE A 100 -16.67 9.80 -17.47
C PHE A 100 -18.12 10.00 -17.00
N PRO A 101 -18.90 8.92 -16.88
CA PRO A 101 -20.24 9.04 -16.30
C PRO A 101 -20.10 9.59 -14.86
N PHE A 102 -20.69 10.77 -14.62
CA PHE A 102 -20.72 11.38 -13.26
C PHE A 102 -21.19 10.39 -12.18
N GLY A 103 -22.00 9.38 -12.55
CA GLY A 103 -22.38 8.28 -11.67
C GLY A 103 -21.21 7.43 -11.17
N LEU A 104 -20.16 7.27 -11.97
CA LEU A 104 -18.94 6.55 -11.53
C LEU A 104 -18.19 7.33 -10.42
N LEU A 105 -18.09 8.65 -10.54
CA LEU A 105 -17.48 9.50 -9.50
C LEU A 105 -18.19 9.38 -8.16
N THR A 106 -19.52 9.25 -8.17
CA THR A 106 -20.34 9.12 -6.96
C THR A 106 -20.00 7.85 -6.18
N ILE A 107 -19.61 6.77 -6.87
CA ILE A 107 -19.20 5.51 -6.25
C ILE A 107 -17.70 5.51 -5.93
N MET A 108 -16.88 6.03 -6.84
CA MET A 108 -15.41 6.02 -6.68
C MET A 108 -14.95 6.89 -5.51
N LEU A 109 -15.58 8.05 -5.30
CA LEU A 109 -15.17 8.99 -4.25
C LEU A 109 -15.31 8.39 -2.84
N PRO A 110 -16.46 7.83 -2.41
CA PRO A 110 -16.58 7.16 -1.12
C PRO A 110 -15.63 5.97 -0.98
N LEU A 111 -15.45 5.19 -2.06
CA LEU A 111 -14.55 4.04 -2.05
C LEU A 111 -13.09 4.48 -1.90
N HIS A 112 -12.70 5.60 -2.49
CA HIS A 112 -11.39 6.20 -2.34
C HIS A 112 -11.11 6.60 -0.88
N PHE A 113 -12.05 7.32 -0.24
CA PHE A 113 -11.93 7.67 1.18
C PHE A 113 -11.88 6.43 2.09
N LEU A 114 -12.70 5.41 1.78
CA LEU A 114 -12.67 4.14 2.53
C LEU A 114 -11.32 3.44 2.38
N SER A 115 -10.71 3.50 1.19
CA SER A 115 -9.39 2.94 0.93
C SER A 115 -8.29 3.69 1.68
N ILE A 116 -8.33 5.02 1.70
CA ILE A 116 -7.42 5.84 2.51
C ILE A 116 -7.53 5.44 3.98
N PHE A 117 -8.75 5.37 4.51
CA PHE A 117 -8.97 4.93 5.89
C PHE A 117 -8.44 3.50 6.13
N GLY A 118 -8.62 2.59 5.18
CA GLY A 118 -8.10 1.22 5.23
C GLY A 118 -6.58 1.17 5.30
N ILE A 119 -5.87 2.03 4.54
CA ILE A 119 -4.41 2.16 4.59
C ILE A 119 -3.97 2.63 5.98
N PHE A 120 -4.56 3.71 6.50
CA PHE A 120 -4.22 4.22 7.84
C PHE A 120 -4.49 3.22 8.95
N TYR A 121 -5.62 2.49 8.86
CA TYR A 121 -5.92 1.42 9.79
C TYR A 121 -4.90 0.27 9.71
N SER A 122 -4.44 -0.06 8.52
CA SER A 122 -3.42 -1.09 8.32
C SER A 122 -2.08 -0.67 8.92
N LEU A 123 -1.64 0.57 8.68
CA LEU A 123 -0.43 1.16 9.30
C LEU A 123 -0.52 1.13 10.83
N TYR A 124 -1.67 1.57 11.37
CA TYR A 124 -1.93 1.53 12.81
C TYR A 124 -1.82 0.13 13.37
N PHE A 125 -2.42 -0.87 12.70
CA PHE A 125 -2.41 -2.25 13.17
C PHE A 125 -1.01 -2.86 13.11
N VAL A 126 -0.26 -2.60 12.03
CA VAL A 126 1.14 -3.05 11.85
C VAL A 126 2.03 -2.48 12.96
N ALA A 127 1.99 -1.17 13.18
CA ALA A 127 2.76 -0.49 14.23
C ALA A 127 2.40 -1.00 15.63
N LYS A 128 1.09 -1.16 15.90
CA LYS A 128 0.60 -1.71 17.17
C LYS A 128 1.10 -3.15 17.38
N THR A 129 1.02 -4.00 16.36
CA THR A 129 1.48 -5.40 16.45
C THR A 129 2.97 -5.46 16.75
N TYR A 130 3.77 -4.73 15.98
CA TYR A 130 5.21 -4.64 16.18
C TYR A 130 5.55 -4.24 17.62
N LYS A 131 4.99 -3.12 18.11
CA LYS A 131 5.27 -2.60 19.45
C LYS A 131 4.75 -3.49 20.58
N THR A 132 3.62 -4.16 20.37
CA THR A 132 3.09 -5.14 21.31
C THR A 132 4.06 -6.32 21.49
N VAL A 133 4.66 -6.80 20.40
CA VAL A 133 5.67 -7.87 20.46
C VAL A 133 6.97 -7.37 21.08
N GLU A 134 7.43 -6.16 20.74
CA GLU A 134 8.63 -5.56 21.32
C GLU A 134 8.53 -5.40 22.85
N LEU A 135 7.42 -4.89 23.34
CA LEU A 135 7.22 -4.59 24.77
C LEU A 135 6.56 -5.72 25.57
N GLN A 136 6.10 -6.78 24.90
CA GLN A 136 5.41 -7.93 25.54
C GLN A 136 4.25 -7.52 26.47
N ARG A 137 3.54 -6.42 26.12
CA ARG A 137 2.38 -5.91 26.86
C ARG A 137 1.38 -5.23 25.93
N GLU A 138 0.18 -4.96 26.42
CA GLU A 138 -0.75 -4.09 25.71
C GLU A 138 -0.19 -2.67 25.59
N VAL A 139 -0.28 -2.09 24.39
CA VAL A 139 0.26 -0.78 24.04
C VAL A 139 -0.84 0.20 23.65
N SER A 140 -0.67 1.46 24.05
CA SER A 140 -1.47 2.62 23.65
C SER A 140 -0.87 3.29 22.42
N PHE A 141 -1.59 4.18 21.75
CA PHE A 141 -1.08 4.87 20.56
C PHE A 141 0.21 5.65 20.84
N SER A 142 0.35 6.25 22.02
CA SER A 142 1.57 6.97 22.41
C SER A 142 2.82 6.08 22.46
N ASP A 143 2.64 4.79 22.74
CA ASP A 143 3.78 3.85 22.80
C ASP A 143 4.35 3.54 21.40
N PHE A 144 3.53 3.58 20.34
CA PHE A 144 3.92 3.19 18.99
C PHE A 144 3.73 4.29 17.92
N ALA A 145 3.46 5.54 18.33
CA ALA A 145 3.29 6.65 17.38
C ALA A 145 4.54 6.87 16.51
N GLY A 146 5.74 6.71 17.08
CA GLY A 146 7.00 6.80 16.34
C GLY A 146 7.11 5.74 15.24
N GLU A 147 6.80 4.49 15.57
CA GLU A 147 6.80 3.37 14.63
C GLU A 147 5.71 3.52 13.57
N PHE A 148 4.54 4.05 13.94
CA PHE A 148 3.48 4.36 12.99
C PHE A 148 3.97 5.33 11.90
N PHE A 149 4.62 6.42 12.27
CA PHE A 149 5.18 7.36 11.32
C PHE A 149 6.37 6.78 10.55
N MET A 150 7.25 5.98 11.17
CA MET A 150 8.33 5.30 10.48
C MET A 150 7.80 4.33 9.42
N ILE A 151 6.74 3.58 9.71
CA ILE A 151 6.11 2.67 8.75
C ILE A 151 5.41 3.47 7.64
N TRP A 152 4.80 4.61 7.95
CA TRP A 152 4.24 5.50 6.94
C TRP A 152 5.33 6.01 5.98
N PHE A 153 6.49 6.43 6.51
CA PHE A 153 7.66 6.78 5.71
C PHE A 153 8.47 5.51 5.38
N TYR A 154 7.84 4.60 4.64
CA TYR A 154 8.33 3.27 4.28
C TYR A 154 9.84 3.21 3.99
N PHE A 155 10.39 4.14 3.20
CA PHE A 155 11.81 4.17 2.82
C PHE A 155 12.75 4.21 4.03
N ILE A 156 12.37 4.93 5.08
CA ILE A 156 13.15 5.04 6.32
C ILE A 156 12.78 3.90 7.25
N GLY A 157 11.49 3.60 7.36
CA GLY A 157 10.95 2.62 8.29
C GLY A 157 11.49 1.21 8.09
N VAL A 158 11.63 0.77 6.84
CA VAL A 158 12.17 -0.56 6.52
C VAL A 158 13.59 -0.74 7.09
N TRP A 159 14.46 0.25 6.90
CA TRP A 159 15.84 0.16 7.37
C TRP A 159 15.98 0.11 8.90
N ILE A 160 15.03 0.70 9.63
CA ILE A 160 15.05 0.76 11.10
C ILE A 160 14.29 -0.41 11.71
N ILE A 161 13.13 -0.74 11.15
CA ILE A 161 12.19 -1.71 11.74
C ILE A 161 12.54 -3.14 11.34
N GLN A 162 12.98 -3.37 10.09
CA GLN A 162 13.26 -4.73 9.60
C GLN A 162 14.36 -5.46 10.40
N PRO A 163 15.50 -4.84 10.74
CA PRO A 163 16.51 -5.50 11.57
C PRO A 163 15.95 -5.97 12.92
N LYS A 164 15.16 -5.12 13.59
CA LYS A 164 14.53 -5.45 14.86
C LYS A 164 13.49 -6.57 14.75
N ILE A 165 12.74 -6.61 13.63
CA ILE A 165 11.82 -7.72 13.36
C ILE A 165 12.58 -9.03 13.20
N ASN A 166 13.72 -9.01 12.50
CA ASN A 166 14.54 -10.19 12.30
C ASN A 166 15.05 -10.71 13.66
N GLU A 167 15.60 -9.83 14.51
CA GLU A 167 16.00 -10.19 15.88
C GLU A 167 14.83 -10.83 16.65
N MET A 168 13.65 -10.21 16.65
CA MET A 168 12.45 -10.75 17.30
C MET A 168 12.05 -12.14 16.75
N VAL A 169 12.31 -12.42 15.49
CA VAL A 169 11.99 -13.72 14.87
C VAL A 169 13.03 -14.77 15.23
N GLU A 170 14.32 -14.41 15.26
CA GLU A 170 15.44 -15.30 15.56
C GLU A 170 15.51 -15.72 17.03
N ASP A 171 15.13 -14.86 17.97
CA ASP A 171 15.10 -15.13 19.42
C ASP A 171 14.07 -16.20 19.84
N THR A 172 13.48 -16.94 18.92
CA THR A 172 12.66 -18.11 19.24
C THR A 172 13.59 -19.32 19.37
N PRO A 173 13.78 -19.91 20.59
CA PRO A 173 14.56 -21.14 20.73
C PRO A 173 13.98 -22.22 19.81
N MET A 174 14.83 -22.89 19.03
CA MET A 174 14.43 -23.99 18.13
C MET A 174 13.91 -25.23 18.89
N GLU A 175 13.81 -25.19 20.20
CA GLU A 175 13.35 -26.31 21.04
C GLU A 175 11.84 -26.57 20.99
N ALA A 176 11.01 -25.63 20.51
CA ALA A 176 9.56 -25.83 20.45
C ALA A 176 9.05 -26.59 19.21
N GLN A 177 9.93 -27.02 18.31
CA GLN A 177 9.58 -27.66 17.04
C GLN A 177 9.63 -29.18 17.05
N TYR A 178 10.00 -29.81 18.19
CA TYR A 178 10.16 -31.27 18.32
C TYR A 178 9.42 -31.88 19.52
N VAL A 179 8.27 -31.34 19.92
CA VAL A 179 7.39 -31.99 20.90
C VAL A 179 6.02 -32.23 20.31
#